data_c49a5fc52f5c59bdf4317e5031683d25
#
_entry.id   c49a5fc52f5c59bdf4317e5031683d25
#
_cell.length_a   1.000
_cell.length_b   1.000
_cell.length_c   1.000
_cell.angle_alpha   90.00
_cell.angle_beta   90.00
_cell.angle_gamma   90.00
#
_symmetry.space_group_name_H-M   'P 1'
#
loop_
_entity.id
_entity.type
_entity.pdbx_description
1 polymer ?
#
loop_
_entity_poly.entity_id
_entity_poly.type
_entity_poly.pdbx_seq_one_letter_code
_entity_poly.pdbx_strand_id
1 'polypeptide(L)'
;YGDGDGATAAFSGALDVVAHELTHGVTDYSWRGIYQNESGALNEAFSDIMATGVEFMFQPAGNGRLMADWFEGEDLFYFFGTPANAIRSLENPRLFCSSAMGCNPDHYSNLYRGSVDNGGVHHNSGIANQAFYLLSVGGTNRTSHRTVAGLGQGGREKAERIFYRGFTSFLTPSATFRDARFATVRAARELYGEAEAARLPDEAEY
;
A
#
# COMPACT_ATOMS: atom_id res chain seq x y z
N TYR A 1 4.50 18.50 -6.08
CA TYR A 1 5.80 17.86 -5.82
C TYR A 1 6.76 18.89 -5.21
N GLY A 2 7.54 18.45 -4.20
CA GLY A 2 8.62 19.27 -3.66
C GLY A 2 9.86 19.20 -4.55
N ASP A 3 10.65 20.29 -4.53
CA ASP A 3 11.88 20.41 -5.34
C ASP A 3 13.10 19.73 -4.69
N GLY A 4 12.93 19.15 -3.49
CA GLY A 4 14.02 18.63 -2.66
C GLY A 4 14.70 19.72 -1.84
N ASP A 5 15.67 19.31 -1.01
CA ASP A 5 16.40 20.19 -0.08
C ASP A 5 17.93 20.08 -0.21
N GLY A 6 18.40 19.44 -1.27
CA GLY A 6 19.82 19.17 -1.55
C GLY A 6 20.34 17.87 -0.92
N ALA A 7 19.64 17.27 0.03
CA ALA A 7 19.88 15.92 0.58
C ALA A 7 18.87 14.91 0.03
N THR A 8 17.62 15.35 -0.11
CA THR A 8 16.52 14.61 -0.75
C THR A 8 16.35 15.16 -2.17
N ALA A 9 16.22 14.28 -3.15
CA ALA A 9 15.92 14.65 -4.53
C ALA A 9 14.52 15.26 -4.64
N ALA A 10 14.24 15.94 -5.76
CA ALA A 10 12.89 16.36 -6.09
C ALA A 10 11.96 15.12 -6.12
N PHE A 11 10.79 15.21 -5.51
CA PHE A 11 9.84 14.07 -5.42
C PHE A 11 9.42 13.51 -6.79
N SER A 12 9.43 14.34 -7.82
CA SER A 12 9.24 13.90 -9.21
C SER A 12 10.40 13.08 -9.79
N GLY A 13 11.46 12.86 -9.03
CA GLY A 13 12.62 12.04 -9.42
C GLY A 13 12.45 10.54 -9.19
N ALA A 14 11.42 10.12 -8.45
CA ALA A 14 11.08 8.72 -8.18
C ALA A 14 9.80 8.34 -8.90
N LEU A 15 9.79 7.20 -9.59
CA LEU A 15 8.67 6.78 -10.43
C LEU A 15 7.45 6.41 -9.58
N ASP A 16 7.66 5.68 -8.51
CA ASP A 16 6.66 5.30 -7.52
C ASP A 16 5.98 6.54 -6.91
N VAL A 17 6.75 7.54 -6.46
CA VAL A 17 6.19 8.78 -5.89
C VAL A 17 5.33 9.53 -6.91
N VAL A 18 5.75 9.62 -8.17
CA VAL A 18 4.94 10.24 -9.22
C VAL A 18 3.64 9.46 -9.44
N ALA A 19 3.71 8.14 -9.48
CA ALA A 19 2.55 7.28 -9.67
C ALA A 19 1.60 7.33 -8.46
N HIS A 20 2.15 7.41 -7.23
CA HIS A 20 1.39 7.61 -5.99
C HIS A 20 0.52 8.87 -6.06
N GLU A 21 1.13 10.01 -6.38
CA GLU A 21 0.41 11.28 -6.47
C GLU A 21 -0.65 11.30 -7.58
N LEU A 22 -0.35 10.68 -8.73
CA LEU A 22 -1.34 10.54 -9.80
C LEU A 22 -2.51 9.63 -9.39
N THR A 23 -2.29 8.66 -8.53
CA THR A 23 -3.32 7.75 -8.04
C THR A 23 -4.29 8.43 -7.08
N HIS A 24 -3.87 9.46 -6.33
CA HIS A 24 -4.82 10.32 -5.61
C HIS A 24 -5.86 10.93 -6.54
N GLY A 25 -5.47 11.30 -7.77
CA GLY A 25 -6.42 11.73 -8.80
C GLY A 25 -7.40 10.61 -9.19
N VAL A 26 -6.98 9.36 -9.29
CA VAL A 26 -7.89 8.22 -9.53
C VAL A 26 -8.89 8.09 -8.38
N THR A 27 -8.45 8.21 -7.14
CA THR A 27 -9.32 8.21 -5.95
C THR A 27 -10.37 9.33 -6.01
N ASP A 28 -9.96 10.55 -6.36
CA ASP A 28 -10.84 11.72 -6.45
C ASP A 28 -11.94 11.57 -7.51
N TYR A 29 -11.66 10.85 -8.59
CA TYR A 29 -12.62 10.60 -9.67
C TYR A 29 -13.36 9.26 -9.57
N SER A 30 -13.10 8.46 -8.51
CA SER A 30 -13.78 7.20 -8.27
C SER A 30 -14.56 7.18 -6.96
N TRP A 31 -14.01 6.64 -5.88
CA TRP A 31 -14.70 6.47 -4.60
C TRP A 31 -14.60 7.68 -3.67
N ARG A 32 -13.74 8.65 -3.97
CA ARG A 32 -13.63 9.94 -3.27
C ARG A 32 -13.39 9.81 -1.76
N GLY A 33 -12.46 8.95 -1.38
CA GLY A 33 -12.14 8.68 0.03
C GLY A 33 -11.85 9.94 0.82
N ILE A 34 -12.59 10.16 1.92
CA ILE A 34 -12.35 11.28 2.82
C ILE A 34 -10.95 11.14 3.39
N TYR A 35 -10.11 12.17 3.23
CA TYR A 35 -8.71 12.14 3.60
C TYR A 35 -8.52 12.32 5.12
N GLN A 36 -9.07 11.36 5.89
CA GLN A 36 -9.00 11.30 7.35
C GLN A 36 -9.24 9.87 7.85
N ASN A 37 -8.56 9.49 8.95
CA ASN A 37 -8.71 8.19 9.61
C ASN A 37 -8.57 7.01 8.64
N GLU A 38 -9.41 5.98 8.76
CA GLU A 38 -9.32 4.76 7.95
C GLU A 38 -9.51 5.03 6.45
N SER A 39 -10.45 5.88 6.07
CA SER A 39 -10.66 6.21 4.65
C SER A 39 -9.47 6.95 4.04
N GLY A 40 -8.82 7.83 4.81
CA GLY A 40 -7.59 8.49 4.39
C GLY A 40 -6.42 7.52 4.30
N ALA A 41 -6.31 6.58 5.24
CA ALA A 41 -5.29 5.53 5.21
C ALA A 41 -5.47 4.57 4.03
N LEU A 42 -6.70 4.27 3.64
CA LEU A 42 -7.00 3.50 2.42
C LEU A 42 -6.67 4.28 1.14
N ASN A 43 -6.87 5.61 1.14
CA ASN A 43 -6.48 6.48 0.03
C ASN A 43 -4.95 6.43 -0.18
N GLU A 44 -4.19 6.60 0.90
CA GLU A 44 -2.73 6.46 0.88
C GLU A 44 -2.27 5.07 0.42
N ALA A 45 -2.85 4.02 1.02
CA ALA A 45 -2.50 2.65 0.65
C ALA A 45 -2.81 2.32 -0.81
N PHE A 46 -3.92 2.81 -1.34
CA PHE A 46 -4.26 2.62 -2.75
C PHE A 46 -3.24 3.30 -3.66
N SER A 47 -2.77 4.49 -3.29
CA SER A 47 -1.72 5.20 -4.00
C SER A 47 -0.39 4.43 -3.98
N ASP A 48 0.04 3.92 -2.81
CA ASP A 48 1.25 3.09 -2.68
C ASP A 48 1.15 1.80 -3.52
N ILE A 49 0.01 1.10 -3.45
CA ILE A 49 -0.22 -0.16 -4.17
C ILE A 49 -0.14 0.04 -5.69
N MET A 50 -0.76 1.09 -6.21
CA MET A 50 -0.72 1.37 -7.65
C MET A 50 0.65 1.88 -8.08
N ALA A 51 1.33 2.65 -7.24
CA ALA A 51 2.69 3.11 -7.46
C ALA A 51 3.68 1.95 -7.58
N THR A 52 3.66 1.02 -6.63
CA THR A 52 4.43 -0.23 -6.69
C THR A 52 4.15 -0.99 -8.00
N GLY A 53 2.87 -1.07 -8.42
CA GLY A 53 2.50 -1.71 -9.69
C GLY A 53 3.11 -1.05 -10.92
N VAL A 54 3.12 0.29 -10.95
CA VAL A 54 3.75 1.09 -12.02
C VAL A 54 5.26 0.87 -12.04
N GLU A 55 5.88 0.84 -10.88
CA GLU A 55 7.31 0.61 -10.77
C GLU A 55 7.70 -0.76 -11.33
N PHE A 56 7.07 -1.83 -10.89
CA PHE A 56 7.29 -3.19 -11.44
C PHE A 56 6.97 -3.32 -12.93
N MET A 57 6.16 -2.44 -13.50
CA MET A 57 5.86 -2.44 -14.94
C MET A 57 6.99 -1.82 -15.76
N PHE A 58 7.70 -0.83 -15.24
CA PHE A 58 8.64 -0.03 -15.99
C PHE A 58 10.09 -0.16 -15.54
N GLN A 59 10.35 -0.75 -14.37
CA GLN A 59 11.68 -0.98 -13.83
C GLN A 59 11.95 -2.49 -13.66
N PRO A 60 13.23 -2.92 -13.76
CA PRO A 60 13.58 -4.32 -13.48
C PRO A 60 13.44 -4.62 -11.98
N ALA A 61 12.88 -5.79 -11.64
CA ALA A 61 12.77 -6.19 -10.25
C ALA A 61 14.14 -6.35 -9.57
N GLY A 62 14.28 -5.81 -8.36
CA GLY A 62 15.53 -5.90 -7.58
C GLY A 62 15.56 -4.87 -6.46
N ASN A 63 16.60 -4.93 -5.65
CA ASN A 63 16.86 -3.97 -4.57
C ASN A 63 17.96 -3.02 -5.01
N GLY A 64 17.63 -1.80 -5.31
CA GLY A 64 18.59 -0.79 -5.72
C GLY A 64 17.93 0.34 -6.47
N ARG A 65 18.71 1.34 -6.80
CA ARG A 65 18.23 2.52 -7.50
C ARG A 65 17.64 2.15 -8.87
N LEU A 66 16.48 2.68 -9.19
CA LEU A 66 15.71 2.42 -10.42
C LEU A 66 15.40 0.92 -10.62
N MET A 67 15.17 0.23 -9.52
CA MET A 67 14.72 -1.16 -9.50
C MET A 67 13.43 -1.27 -8.71
N ALA A 68 12.47 -2.00 -9.26
CA ALA A 68 11.18 -2.22 -8.64
C ALA A 68 11.29 -3.20 -7.46
N ASP A 69 10.83 -2.77 -6.30
CA ASP A 69 10.74 -3.58 -5.09
C ASP A 69 9.48 -3.29 -4.26
N TRP A 70 9.50 -3.47 -2.96
CA TRP A 70 8.35 -3.27 -2.07
C TRP A 70 8.54 -2.07 -1.13
N PHE A 71 9.42 -1.16 -1.51
CA PHE A 71 9.60 0.12 -0.85
C PHE A 71 8.89 1.22 -1.62
N GLU A 72 8.72 2.37 -1.01
CA GLU A 72 8.12 3.56 -1.56
C GLU A 72 9.07 4.74 -1.32
N GLY A 73 9.48 5.41 -2.38
CA GLY A 73 10.31 6.61 -2.33
C GLY A 73 11.79 6.36 -2.07
N GLU A 74 12.31 5.14 -2.20
CA GLU A 74 13.74 4.86 -1.98
C GLU A 74 14.62 5.54 -3.01
N ASP A 75 14.15 5.76 -4.24
CA ASP A 75 14.86 6.45 -5.31
C ASP A 75 15.05 7.96 -5.07
N LEU A 76 14.35 8.56 -4.09
CA LEU A 76 14.54 9.95 -3.68
C LEU A 76 15.88 10.18 -2.99
N PHE A 77 16.52 9.16 -2.47
CA PHE A 77 17.71 9.26 -1.64
C PHE A 77 18.97 8.89 -2.40
N TYR A 78 19.41 9.75 -3.31
CA TYR A 78 20.51 9.55 -4.26
C TYR A 78 21.81 9.01 -3.69
N PHE A 79 22.12 9.35 -2.44
CA PHE A 79 23.44 9.04 -1.87
C PHE A 79 23.47 7.74 -1.07
N PHE A 80 22.32 7.16 -0.82
CA PHE A 80 22.22 6.04 0.13
C PHE A 80 21.49 4.81 -0.41
N GLY A 81 21.04 4.77 -1.64
CA GLY A 81 20.51 3.64 -2.43
C GLY A 81 20.15 2.32 -1.71
N THR A 82 19.75 2.44 -0.45
CA THR A 82 19.42 1.29 0.38
C THR A 82 17.96 1.38 0.81
N PRO A 83 17.27 0.26 0.94
CA PRO A 83 15.91 0.16 1.48
C PRO A 83 15.71 0.90 2.82
N ALA A 84 16.79 1.15 3.56
CA ALA A 84 16.77 1.88 4.83
C ALA A 84 16.35 3.36 4.71
N ASN A 85 16.32 3.91 3.51
CA ASN A 85 16.02 5.32 3.26
C ASN A 85 14.67 5.55 2.56
N ALA A 86 13.90 4.52 2.30
CA ALA A 86 12.56 4.64 1.76
C ALA A 86 11.60 5.40 2.71
N ILE A 87 10.48 5.84 2.19
CA ILE A 87 9.42 6.49 2.98
C ILE A 87 8.57 5.45 3.68
N ARG A 88 8.23 4.36 2.97
CA ARG A 88 7.40 3.25 3.47
C ARG A 88 7.87 1.91 2.91
N SER A 89 7.33 0.82 3.43
CA SER A 89 7.50 -0.53 2.89
C SER A 89 6.18 -1.27 2.90
N LEU A 90 5.81 -1.87 1.77
CA LEU A 90 4.63 -2.74 1.67
C LEU A 90 4.91 -4.12 2.27
N GLU A 91 6.16 -4.60 2.13
CA GLU A 91 6.60 -5.88 2.70
C GLU A 91 6.68 -5.87 4.22
N ASN A 92 7.20 -4.78 4.78
CA ASN A 92 7.37 -4.64 6.22
C ASN A 92 7.15 -3.21 6.69
N PRO A 93 5.90 -2.76 6.84
CA PRO A 93 5.58 -1.41 7.29
C PRO A 93 6.30 -1.01 8.58
N ARG A 94 6.52 -1.98 9.48
CA ARG A 94 7.15 -1.75 10.80
C ARG A 94 8.61 -1.32 10.77
N LEU A 95 9.25 -1.31 9.60
CA LEU A 95 10.61 -0.74 9.44
C LEU A 95 10.61 0.79 9.65
N PHE A 96 9.49 1.44 9.43
CA PHE A 96 9.37 2.90 9.50
C PHE A 96 8.61 3.31 10.75
N CYS A 97 9.26 4.11 11.60
CA CYS A 97 8.72 4.53 12.88
C CYS A 97 8.86 6.04 13.05
N SER A 98 7.87 6.66 13.67
CA SER A 98 7.92 8.05 14.09
C SER A 98 7.85 8.16 15.62
N SER A 99 8.43 9.23 16.18
CA SER A 99 8.35 9.50 17.63
C SER A 99 6.92 9.81 18.11
N ALA A 100 6.05 10.27 17.19
CA ALA A 100 4.69 10.70 17.51
C ALA A 100 3.67 9.55 17.44
N MET A 101 3.88 8.55 16.58
CA MET A 101 2.88 7.52 16.28
C MET A 101 3.38 6.08 16.50
N GLY A 102 4.68 5.89 16.70
CA GLY A 102 5.31 4.57 16.75
C GLY A 102 5.65 4.04 15.35
N CYS A 103 5.75 2.72 15.20
CA CYS A 103 6.04 2.09 13.91
C CYS A 103 4.76 1.86 13.11
N ASN A 104 4.85 2.02 11.79
CA ASN A 104 3.71 1.83 10.89
C ASN A 104 3.09 0.44 11.12
N PRO A 105 1.78 0.34 11.31
CA PRO A 105 1.14 -0.93 11.59
C PRO A 105 1.08 -1.83 10.34
N ASP A 106 1.29 -3.12 10.57
CA ASP A 106 1.14 -4.19 9.59
C ASP A 106 -0.14 -5.02 9.83
N HIS A 107 -0.96 -4.60 10.81
CA HIS A 107 -2.16 -5.32 11.23
C HIS A 107 -3.13 -4.37 11.94
N TYR A 108 -4.43 -4.56 11.76
CA TYR A 108 -5.49 -3.69 12.31
C TYR A 108 -5.46 -3.54 13.84
N SER A 109 -4.99 -4.55 14.58
CA SER A 109 -4.88 -4.43 16.04
C SER A 109 -3.96 -3.30 16.51
N ASN A 110 -3.04 -2.86 15.65
CA ASN A 110 -2.08 -1.81 15.93
C ASN A 110 -2.47 -0.46 15.30
N LEU A 111 -3.72 -0.33 14.84
CA LEU A 111 -4.26 0.89 14.24
C LEU A 111 -4.02 2.10 15.14
N TYR A 112 -3.33 3.11 14.65
CA TYR A 112 -3.21 4.39 15.32
C TYR A 112 -4.55 5.13 15.33
N ARG A 113 -4.96 5.64 16.50
CA ARG A 113 -6.25 6.30 16.73
C ARG A 113 -6.12 7.73 17.24
N GLY A 114 -4.93 8.32 17.15
CA GLY A 114 -4.69 9.72 17.51
C GLY A 114 -5.09 10.68 16.39
N SER A 115 -4.81 11.96 16.59
CA SER A 115 -5.19 13.04 15.65
C SER A 115 -4.05 13.50 14.74
N VAL A 116 -2.81 13.06 14.99
CA VAL A 116 -1.66 13.40 14.15
C VAL A 116 -1.86 12.85 12.75
N ASP A 117 -1.40 13.56 11.73
CA ASP A 117 -1.46 13.12 10.34
C ASP A 117 -2.89 12.74 9.89
N ASN A 118 -3.87 13.62 10.14
CA ASN A 118 -5.29 13.40 9.83
C ASN A 118 -5.85 12.07 10.38
N GLY A 119 -5.37 11.61 11.55
CA GLY A 119 -5.72 10.32 12.10
C GLY A 119 -4.77 9.19 11.66
N GLY A 120 -3.54 9.56 11.24
CA GLY A 120 -2.49 8.63 10.84
C GLY A 120 -2.68 8.07 9.43
N VAL A 121 -3.06 8.90 8.47
CA VAL A 121 -3.35 8.41 7.10
C VAL A 121 -2.13 7.76 6.45
N HIS A 122 -0.95 8.39 6.51
CA HIS A 122 0.29 7.81 5.98
C HIS A 122 0.85 6.68 6.87
N HIS A 123 0.48 6.66 8.14
CA HIS A 123 0.93 5.66 9.09
C HIS A 123 0.12 4.37 8.97
N ASN A 124 -1.21 4.48 9.02
CA ASN A 124 -2.13 3.35 8.98
C ASN A 124 -2.26 2.72 7.58
N SER A 125 -1.78 3.39 6.51
CA SER A 125 -1.71 2.81 5.17
C SER A 125 -0.95 1.48 5.14
N GLY A 126 0.00 1.31 6.06
CA GLY A 126 0.78 0.07 6.22
C GLY A 126 -0.07 -1.19 6.38
N ILE A 127 -1.28 -1.08 6.95
CA ILE A 127 -2.19 -2.22 7.13
C ILE A 127 -2.63 -2.79 5.76
N ALA A 128 -3.17 -1.96 4.87
CA ALA A 128 -3.61 -2.41 3.55
C ALA A 128 -2.42 -2.69 2.61
N ASN A 129 -1.30 -1.97 2.77
CA ASN A 129 -0.06 -2.26 2.05
C ASN A 129 0.44 -3.67 2.35
N GLN A 130 0.48 -4.06 3.62
CA GLN A 130 0.87 -5.41 4.03
C GLN A 130 -0.12 -6.47 3.53
N ALA A 131 -1.43 -6.19 3.55
CA ALA A 131 -2.44 -7.09 3.01
C ALA A 131 -2.24 -7.32 1.49
N PHE A 132 -1.94 -6.26 0.74
CA PHE A 132 -1.60 -6.35 -0.68
C PHE A 132 -0.33 -7.17 -0.93
N TYR A 133 0.74 -6.91 -0.17
CA TYR A 133 1.98 -7.67 -0.26
C TYR A 133 1.73 -9.17 -0.03
N LEU A 134 1.06 -9.52 1.08
CA LEU A 134 0.77 -10.92 1.43
C LEU A 134 -0.12 -11.60 0.39
N LEU A 135 -1.09 -10.87 -0.17
CA LEU A 135 -1.92 -11.40 -1.26
C LEU A 135 -1.08 -11.64 -2.52
N SER A 136 -0.14 -10.76 -2.82
CA SER A 136 0.70 -10.82 -4.03
C SER A 136 1.66 -12.01 -4.01
N VAL A 137 2.43 -12.16 -2.93
CA VAL A 137 3.55 -13.11 -2.89
C VAL A 137 3.40 -14.20 -1.83
N GLY A 138 2.45 -14.06 -0.93
CA GLY A 138 2.31 -14.91 0.24
C GLY A 138 3.26 -14.51 1.38
N GLY A 139 3.16 -15.21 2.49
CA GLY A 139 4.02 -14.96 3.65
C GLY A 139 3.27 -14.98 4.96
N THR A 140 3.95 -14.60 6.03
CA THR A 140 3.40 -14.58 7.38
C THR A 140 3.41 -13.16 7.92
N ASN A 141 2.25 -12.65 8.34
CA ASN A 141 2.16 -11.36 9.01
C ASN A 141 2.92 -11.38 10.33
N ARG A 142 3.71 -10.33 10.58
CA ARG A 142 4.62 -10.29 11.75
C ARG A 142 3.91 -10.02 13.08
N THR A 143 2.73 -9.44 13.04
CA THR A 143 1.91 -9.16 14.24
C THR A 143 0.95 -10.30 14.56
N SER A 144 0.17 -10.78 13.59
CA SER A 144 -0.83 -11.83 13.80
C SER A 144 -0.26 -13.24 13.74
N HIS A 145 0.93 -13.42 13.15
CA HIS A 145 1.54 -14.72 12.85
C HIS A 145 0.70 -15.61 11.92
N ARG A 146 -0.29 -15.04 11.23
CA ARG A 146 -1.08 -15.76 10.22
C ARG A 146 -0.32 -15.83 8.91
N THR A 147 -0.45 -16.97 8.24
CA THR A 147 0.18 -17.21 6.93
C THR A 147 -0.86 -17.10 5.82
N VAL A 148 -0.54 -16.32 4.81
CA VAL A 148 -1.31 -16.16 3.57
C VAL A 148 -0.56 -16.87 2.45
N ALA A 149 -1.27 -17.67 1.65
CA ALA A 149 -0.65 -18.45 0.57
C ALA A 149 -0.26 -17.62 -0.67
N GLY A 150 -0.78 -16.39 -0.77
CA GLY A 150 -0.64 -15.56 -1.94
C GLY A 150 -1.39 -16.11 -3.18
N LEU A 151 -1.38 -15.34 -4.27
CA LEU A 151 -2.10 -15.69 -5.50
C LEU A 151 -1.24 -16.50 -6.50
N GLY A 152 -0.05 -16.90 -6.10
CA GLY A 152 0.84 -17.72 -6.93
C GLY A 152 1.42 -17.00 -8.14
N GLN A 153 1.56 -17.70 -9.26
CA GLN A 153 2.13 -17.11 -10.48
C GLN A 153 1.29 -15.91 -10.95
N GLY A 154 1.96 -14.77 -11.22
CA GLY A 154 1.30 -13.51 -11.54
C GLY A 154 0.48 -12.93 -10.38
N GLY A 155 0.85 -13.29 -9.14
CA GLY A 155 0.10 -12.91 -7.94
C GLY A 155 0.01 -11.41 -7.73
N ARG A 156 1.10 -10.68 -7.99
CA ARG A 156 1.15 -9.22 -7.90
C ARG A 156 0.15 -8.57 -8.89
N GLU A 157 0.21 -8.92 -10.17
CA GLU A 157 -0.68 -8.35 -11.18
C GLU A 157 -2.16 -8.71 -10.93
N LYS A 158 -2.43 -9.89 -10.39
CA LYS A 158 -3.78 -10.26 -9.94
C LYS A 158 -4.23 -9.40 -8.75
N ALA A 159 -3.35 -9.23 -7.76
CA ALA A 159 -3.64 -8.41 -6.58
C ALA A 159 -3.88 -6.94 -6.96
N GLU A 160 -3.08 -6.35 -7.85
CA GLU A 160 -3.29 -5.01 -8.38
C GLU A 160 -4.69 -4.84 -8.99
N ARG A 161 -5.10 -5.76 -9.86
CA ARG A 161 -6.43 -5.73 -10.49
C ARG A 161 -7.55 -5.89 -9.46
N ILE A 162 -7.35 -6.71 -8.42
CA ILE A 162 -8.31 -6.90 -7.33
C ILE A 162 -8.47 -5.60 -6.54
N PHE A 163 -7.35 -4.99 -6.11
CA PHE A 163 -7.38 -3.74 -5.36
C PHE A 163 -7.93 -2.60 -6.20
N TYR A 164 -7.48 -2.44 -7.45
CA TYR A 164 -8.01 -1.43 -8.35
C TYR A 164 -9.53 -1.56 -8.52
N ARG A 165 -10.02 -2.77 -8.87
CA ARG A 165 -11.46 -3.03 -9.03
C ARG A 165 -12.22 -2.81 -7.74
N GLY A 166 -11.71 -3.31 -6.62
CA GLY A 166 -12.33 -3.19 -5.31
C GLY A 166 -12.49 -1.72 -4.89
N PHE A 167 -11.40 -0.98 -4.92
CA PHE A 167 -11.37 0.40 -4.44
C PHE A 167 -12.17 1.32 -5.37
N THR A 168 -11.94 1.28 -6.67
CA THR A 168 -12.62 2.20 -7.60
C THR A 168 -14.10 1.95 -7.80
N SER A 169 -14.60 0.73 -7.49
CA SER A 169 -15.97 0.35 -7.82
C SER A 169 -16.85 0.02 -6.63
N PHE A 170 -16.28 -0.30 -5.45
CA PHE A 170 -17.07 -0.81 -4.33
C PHE A 170 -16.87 -0.03 -3.04
N LEU A 171 -15.84 0.80 -2.92
CA LEU A 171 -15.67 1.66 -1.75
C LEU A 171 -16.59 2.88 -1.80
N THR A 172 -16.84 3.41 -0.61
CA THR A 172 -17.55 4.67 -0.39
C THR A 172 -16.61 5.71 0.23
N PRO A 173 -16.94 7.00 0.21
CA PRO A 173 -16.05 8.04 0.75
C PRO A 173 -15.61 7.86 2.22
N SER A 174 -16.42 7.18 3.03
CA SER A 174 -16.13 6.92 4.45
C SER A 174 -15.75 5.46 4.73
N ALA A 175 -15.22 4.75 3.71
CA ALA A 175 -14.86 3.34 3.85
C ALA A 175 -13.85 3.08 4.96
N THR A 176 -14.03 1.97 5.65
CA THR A 176 -13.13 1.43 6.67
C THR A 176 -12.25 0.32 6.08
N PHE A 177 -11.24 -0.15 6.82
CA PHE A 177 -10.46 -1.32 6.42
C PHE A 177 -11.33 -2.58 6.22
N ARG A 178 -12.38 -2.71 7.04
CA ARG A 178 -13.38 -3.78 6.86
C ARG A 178 -14.09 -3.69 5.51
N ASP A 179 -14.49 -2.49 5.11
CA ASP A 179 -15.14 -2.27 3.80
C ASP A 179 -14.17 -2.58 2.66
N ALA A 180 -12.88 -2.20 2.80
CA ALA A 180 -11.84 -2.53 1.83
C ALA A 180 -11.66 -4.05 1.68
N ARG A 181 -11.68 -4.79 2.80
CA ARG A 181 -11.65 -6.27 2.78
C ARG A 181 -12.82 -6.85 1.98
N PHE A 182 -14.05 -6.38 2.24
CA PHE A 182 -15.23 -6.85 1.49
C PHE A 182 -15.17 -6.47 0.01
N ALA A 183 -14.70 -5.26 -0.30
CA ALA A 183 -14.54 -4.77 -1.66
C ALA A 183 -13.54 -5.63 -2.46
N THR A 184 -12.38 -5.94 -1.88
CA THR A 184 -11.35 -6.76 -2.53
C THR A 184 -11.76 -8.22 -2.67
N VAL A 185 -12.44 -8.82 -1.68
CA VAL A 185 -13.02 -10.18 -1.81
C VAL A 185 -14.06 -10.23 -2.94
N ARG A 186 -14.92 -9.23 -3.01
CA ARG A 186 -15.90 -9.12 -4.11
C ARG A 186 -15.21 -8.99 -5.46
N ALA A 187 -14.20 -8.13 -5.56
CA ALA A 187 -13.43 -7.95 -6.78
C ALA A 187 -12.71 -9.24 -7.21
N ALA A 188 -12.09 -9.96 -6.27
CA ALA A 188 -11.43 -11.23 -6.54
C ALA A 188 -12.42 -12.28 -7.06
N ARG A 189 -13.61 -12.37 -6.45
CA ARG A 189 -14.69 -13.26 -6.89
C ARG A 189 -15.16 -12.94 -8.30
N GLU A 190 -15.36 -11.66 -8.61
CA GLU A 190 -15.79 -11.22 -9.95
C GLU A 190 -14.72 -11.47 -11.02
N LEU A 191 -13.45 -11.25 -10.69
CA LEU A 191 -12.34 -11.34 -11.66
C LEU A 191 -11.81 -12.77 -11.84
N TYR A 192 -11.77 -13.56 -10.76
CA TYR A 192 -11.04 -14.83 -10.73
C TYR A 192 -11.79 -16.00 -10.08
N GLY A 193 -12.98 -15.76 -9.51
CA GLY A 193 -13.81 -16.79 -8.89
C GLY A 193 -13.53 -17.03 -7.40
N GLU A 194 -14.27 -17.97 -6.80
CA GLU A 194 -14.27 -18.22 -5.35
C GLU A 194 -12.92 -18.72 -4.80
N ALA A 195 -12.18 -19.49 -5.59
CA ALA A 195 -10.90 -20.05 -5.15
C ALA A 195 -9.86 -18.95 -4.87
N GLU A 196 -9.82 -17.93 -5.71
CA GLU A 196 -8.91 -16.78 -5.51
C GLU A 196 -9.45 -15.83 -4.43
N ALA A 197 -10.77 -15.64 -4.35
CA ALA A 197 -11.39 -14.84 -3.28
C ALA A 197 -11.10 -15.41 -1.87
N ALA A 198 -11.04 -16.75 -1.75
CA ALA A 198 -10.72 -17.42 -0.49
C ALA A 198 -9.25 -17.28 -0.04
N ARG A 199 -8.37 -16.77 -0.91
CA ARG A 199 -6.95 -16.55 -0.60
C ARG A 199 -6.67 -15.17 -0.01
N LEU A 200 -7.65 -14.26 -0.03
CA LEU A 200 -7.45 -12.93 0.53
C LEU A 200 -7.20 -13.00 2.04
N PRO A 201 -6.34 -12.13 2.57
CA PRO A 201 -6.09 -12.04 4.00
C PRO A 201 -7.38 -11.87 4.82
N ASP A 202 -7.36 -12.29 6.07
CA ASP A 202 -8.49 -12.12 6.98
C ASP A 202 -8.79 -10.64 7.26
N GLU A 203 -9.97 -10.36 7.81
CA GLU A 203 -10.44 -8.99 8.12
C GLU A 203 -9.44 -8.20 8.98
N ALA A 204 -8.74 -8.86 9.90
CA ALA A 204 -7.79 -8.21 10.80
C ALA A 204 -6.46 -7.82 10.12
N GLU A 205 -6.14 -8.40 8.96
CA GLU A 205 -4.93 -8.08 8.19
C GLU A 205 -5.10 -6.81 7.32
N TYR A 206 -6.33 -6.31 7.19
CA TYR A 206 -6.67 -5.07 6.52
C TYR A 206 -6.74 -3.93 7.48
#